data_847cbb80a3a0fa9b4dd41d38b6e595a6
#
_entry.id   847cbb80a3a0fa9b4dd41d38b6e595a6
#
_cell.length_a   1.000
_cell.length_b   1.000
_cell.length_c   1.000
_cell.angle_alpha   90.00
_cell.angle_beta   90.00
_cell.angle_gamma   90.00
#
_symmetry.space_group_name_H-M   'P 1'
#
loop_
_entity.id
_entity.type
_entity.pdbx_description
1 polymer ?
#
loop_
_entity_poly.entity_id
_entity_poly.type
_entity_poly.pdbx_seq_one_letter_code
_entity_poly.pdbx_strand_id
1 'polypeptide(L)'
;MFFDRGNHYEFLSLVQELAAPGELAHPQTFTFNFKSVEKQYESYNGINVKLRYFIRATVSRRIQDVIREKDIWVYSYRIPPEVNSSIKMDVGIEDCLHIEFEYSKSKYHLKDVIVGRIYFLLVRLKIKHMELSIIRRETTGVAPNQYNESETLVRFEVSNTFIPCLSLPSHISTVTNIYLCLQIMDGSPSRGETIPIRLFLGGFDLTPTFREVNKKYSTRYYLSLVLIDEDARRYFKQSEIVLFRLAPEGMPLAQEQNKQIAVS
;
A
#
# COMPACT_ATOMS: atom_id res chain seq x y z
N MET A 1 11.94 0.73 -25.35
CA MET A 1 11.33 1.44 -24.20
C MET A 1 10.45 2.54 -24.78
N PHE A 2 9.16 2.29 -24.97
CA PHE A 2 8.21 3.30 -25.46
C PHE A 2 7.75 4.10 -24.24
N PHE A 3 8.23 5.32 -24.10
CA PHE A 3 7.64 6.29 -23.20
C PHE A 3 6.36 6.79 -23.86
N ASP A 4 5.27 6.10 -23.62
CA ASP A 4 3.96 6.68 -23.89
C ASP A 4 3.84 7.89 -22.98
N ARG A 5 3.62 9.08 -23.56
CA ARG A 5 3.33 10.28 -22.78
C ARG A 5 2.02 9.99 -22.08
N GLY A 6 2.12 9.67 -20.77
CA GLY A 6 1.04 9.14 -19.97
C GLY A 6 -0.25 9.92 -20.19
N ASN A 7 -1.32 9.19 -20.45
CA ASN A 7 -2.64 9.79 -20.62
C ASN A 7 -3.04 10.49 -19.32
N HIS A 8 -3.25 11.80 -19.38
CA HIS A 8 -3.75 12.58 -18.27
C HIS A 8 -5.28 12.59 -18.29
N TYR A 9 -5.87 12.24 -17.14
CA TYR A 9 -7.32 12.28 -16.94
C TYR A 9 -7.61 13.25 -15.81
N GLU A 10 -8.28 14.35 -16.16
CA GLU A 10 -8.80 15.31 -15.19
C GLU A 10 -10.14 14.79 -14.67
N PHE A 11 -10.28 14.68 -13.34
CA PHE A 11 -11.50 14.21 -12.69
C PHE A 11 -12.12 15.27 -11.77
N LEU A 12 -11.40 16.35 -11.48
CA LEU A 12 -11.85 17.49 -10.69
C LEU A 12 -11.14 18.75 -11.18
N SER A 13 -11.90 19.77 -11.55
CA SER A 13 -11.37 21.10 -11.87
C SER A 13 -12.28 22.16 -11.29
N LEU A 14 -11.70 23.06 -10.52
CA LEU A 14 -12.38 24.22 -9.95
C LEU A 14 -11.53 25.44 -10.26
N VAL A 15 -12.16 26.49 -10.77
CA VAL A 15 -11.48 27.72 -11.15
C VAL A 15 -12.11 28.90 -10.40
N GLN A 16 -11.27 29.77 -9.89
CA GLN A 16 -11.65 31.02 -9.25
C GLN A 16 -10.79 32.13 -9.81
N GLU A 17 -11.42 33.14 -10.40
CA GLU A 17 -10.74 34.36 -10.79
C GLU A 17 -10.40 35.18 -9.55
N LEU A 18 -9.15 35.63 -9.43
CA LEU A 18 -8.65 36.34 -8.25
C LEU A 18 -8.57 37.85 -8.45
N ALA A 19 -8.37 38.28 -9.68
CA ALA A 19 -8.32 39.72 -10.06
C ALA A 19 -8.74 39.90 -11.49
N ALA A 20 -9.36 41.05 -11.78
CA ALA A 20 -9.63 41.49 -13.12
C ALA A 20 -8.32 41.83 -13.88
N PRO A 21 -8.33 41.78 -15.22
CA PRO A 21 -7.18 42.19 -16.02
C PRO A 21 -6.75 43.62 -15.69
N GLY A 22 -5.45 43.81 -15.47
CA GLY A 22 -4.90 45.11 -15.10
C GLY A 22 -3.38 45.08 -14.94
N GLU A 23 -2.80 46.22 -14.58
CA GLU A 23 -1.38 46.35 -14.33
C GLU A 23 -1.07 46.04 -12.85
N LEU A 24 -0.07 45.21 -12.62
CA LEU A 24 0.39 44.80 -11.29
C LEU A 24 1.61 45.62 -10.89
N ALA A 25 1.37 46.86 -10.39
CA ALA A 25 2.45 47.80 -10.06
C ALA A 25 3.18 47.45 -8.75
N HIS A 26 2.51 46.73 -7.81
CA HIS A 26 3.06 46.38 -6.50
C HIS A 26 2.76 44.93 -6.16
N PRO A 27 3.54 44.28 -5.23
CA PRO A 27 3.25 42.98 -4.72
C PRO A 27 1.85 42.93 -4.06
N GLN A 28 0.99 42.01 -4.48
CA GLN A 28 -0.35 41.86 -3.96
C GLN A 28 -0.56 40.42 -3.46
N THR A 29 -1.42 40.28 -2.44
CA THR A 29 -1.83 39.01 -1.91
C THR A 29 -3.30 38.77 -2.20
N PHE A 30 -3.60 37.65 -2.86
CA PHE A 30 -4.94 37.23 -3.20
C PHE A 30 -5.35 36.05 -2.35
N THR A 31 -6.53 36.13 -1.72
CA THR A 31 -7.11 35.01 -0.97
C THR A 31 -8.08 34.26 -1.86
N PHE A 32 -8.09 32.95 -1.73
CA PHE A 32 -9.04 32.08 -2.43
C PHE A 32 -9.66 31.06 -1.48
N ASN A 33 -10.87 30.63 -1.80
CA ASN A 33 -11.58 29.65 -1.00
C ASN A 33 -12.49 28.79 -1.88
N PHE A 34 -12.19 27.51 -1.97
CA PHE A 34 -13.06 26.53 -2.62
C PHE A 34 -13.84 25.80 -1.53
N LYS A 35 -15.14 26.10 -1.41
CA LYS A 35 -16.04 25.48 -0.42
C LYS A 35 -16.56 24.14 -0.93
N SER A 36 -16.78 23.17 -0.01
CA SER A 36 -17.47 21.90 -0.27
C SER A 36 -16.85 21.07 -1.41
N VAL A 37 -15.52 21.05 -1.49
CA VAL A 37 -14.81 20.27 -2.50
C VAL A 37 -14.88 18.79 -2.21
N GLU A 38 -15.62 18.03 -3.01
CA GLU A 38 -15.65 16.58 -2.92
C GLU A 38 -14.38 15.97 -3.50
N LYS A 39 -13.63 15.30 -2.62
CA LYS A 39 -12.42 14.57 -2.99
C LYS A 39 -12.73 13.08 -3.00
N GLN A 40 -13.15 12.57 -4.16
CA GLN A 40 -13.61 11.18 -4.31
C GLN A 40 -12.50 10.15 -4.10
N TYR A 41 -11.25 10.50 -4.38
CA TYR A 41 -10.13 9.58 -4.39
C TYR A 41 -9.02 10.06 -3.46
N GLU A 42 -8.26 9.12 -2.89
CA GLU A 42 -7.02 9.41 -2.17
C GLU A 42 -5.87 9.66 -3.14
N SER A 43 -4.95 10.56 -2.79
CA SER A 43 -3.72 10.75 -3.56
C SER A 43 -2.90 9.45 -3.58
N TYR A 44 -2.37 9.12 -4.75
CA TYR A 44 -1.61 7.90 -4.96
C TYR A 44 -0.40 8.15 -5.86
N ASN A 45 0.73 7.56 -5.48
CA ASN A 45 1.94 7.53 -6.28
C ASN A 45 2.38 6.05 -6.38
N GLY A 46 2.10 5.44 -7.50
CA GLY A 46 2.39 4.04 -7.78
C GLY A 46 3.56 3.86 -8.74
N ILE A 47 3.66 2.66 -9.31
CA ILE A 47 4.70 2.29 -10.27
C ILE A 47 4.42 2.97 -11.62
N ASN A 48 3.20 2.83 -12.14
CA ASN A 48 2.79 3.35 -13.44
C ASN A 48 1.71 4.42 -13.33
N VAL A 49 1.11 4.64 -12.15
CA VAL A 49 -0.01 5.54 -11.94
C VAL A 49 0.33 6.56 -10.88
N LYS A 50 -0.02 7.82 -11.18
CA LYS A 50 0.03 8.91 -10.23
C LYS A 50 -1.33 9.61 -10.20
N LEU A 51 -2.01 9.62 -9.04
CA LEU A 51 -3.19 10.41 -8.78
C LEU A 51 -2.80 11.57 -7.86
N ARG A 52 -2.85 12.79 -8.39
CA ARG A 52 -2.42 13.99 -7.66
C ARG A 52 -3.54 15.03 -7.62
N TYR A 53 -3.61 15.73 -6.51
CA TYR A 53 -4.32 16.98 -6.38
C TYR A 53 -3.31 18.10 -6.30
N PHE A 54 -3.58 19.20 -6.96
CA PHE A 54 -2.71 20.37 -6.92
C PHE A 54 -3.51 21.65 -7.04
N ILE A 55 -2.95 22.74 -6.54
CA ILE A 55 -3.43 24.10 -6.80
C ILE A 55 -2.50 24.69 -7.83
N ARG A 56 -3.11 25.24 -8.89
CA ARG A 56 -2.39 25.96 -9.95
C ARG A 56 -2.78 27.43 -9.89
N ALA A 57 -1.80 28.31 -9.75
CA ALA A 57 -1.95 29.74 -9.93
C ALA A 57 -1.41 30.11 -11.31
N THR A 58 -2.24 30.77 -12.10
CA THR A 58 -1.88 31.23 -13.45
C THR A 58 -2.01 32.75 -13.50
N VAL A 59 -0.95 33.42 -13.89
CA VAL A 59 -0.95 34.83 -14.21
C VAL A 59 -0.81 34.95 -15.71
N SER A 60 -1.92 35.26 -16.36
CA SER A 60 -1.95 35.47 -17.84
C SER A 60 -1.27 36.76 -18.22
N ARG A 61 -0.31 36.68 -19.10
CA ARG A 61 0.45 37.82 -19.63
C ARG A 61 0.45 37.81 -21.14
N ARG A 62 0.72 38.97 -21.72
CA ARG A 62 0.67 39.22 -23.18
C ARG A 62 1.55 38.26 -24.00
N ILE A 63 2.70 37.83 -23.47
CA ILE A 63 3.68 37.03 -24.21
C ILE A 63 3.65 35.59 -23.70
N GLN A 64 3.72 35.38 -22.37
CA GLN A 64 3.78 34.07 -21.76
C GLN A 64 3.18 34.09 -20.37
N ASP A 65 2.32 33.13 -20.09
CA ASP A 65 1.71 32.95 -18.77
C ASP A 65 2.74 32.49 -17.73
N VAL A 66 2.57 32.98 -16.53
CA VAL A 66 3.33 32.44 -15.35
C VAL A 66 2.45 31.47 -14.62
N ILE A 67 2.90 30.22 -14.59
CA ILE A 67 2.20 29.13 -13.94
C ILE A 67 3.01 28.66 -12.74
N ARG A 68 2.34 28.49 -11.59
CA ARG A 68 2.90 27.88 -10.38
C ARG A 68 1.93 26.83 -9.87
N GLU A 69 2.46 25.67 -9.53
CA GLU A 69 1.70 24.55 -8.98
C GLU A 69 2.22 24.16 -7.59
N LYS A 70 1.30 23.78 -6.73
CA LYS A 70 1.60 23.17 -5.43
C LYS A 70 0.73 21.95 -5.22
N ASP A 71 1.37 20.81 -5.02
CA ASP A 71 0.69 19.56 -4.74
C ASP A 71 0.05 19.57 -3.35
N ILE A 72 -1.14 18.96 -3.27
CA ILE A 72 -1.89 18.70 -2.04
C ILE A 72 -2.02 17.19 -1.91
N TRP A 73 -1.69 16.66 -0.74
CA TRP A 73 -1.90 15.24 -0.47
C TRP A 73 -3.25 15.03 0.23
N VAL A 74 -4.10 14.22 -0.38
CA VAL A 74 -5.46 13.92 0.08
C VAL A 74 -5.48 12.49 0.62
N TYR A 75 -6.02 12.32 1.83
CA TYR A 75 -6.23 11.02 2.46
C TYR A 75 -7.71 10.69 2.54
N SER A 76 -8.05 9.41 2.37
CA SER A 76 -9.38 8.87 2.57
C SER A 76 -9.40 7.95 3.79
N TYR A 77 -10.21 8.29 4.77
CA TYR A 77 -10.34 7.52 6.01
C TYR A 77 -11.54 6.59 5.95
N ARG A 78 -11.40 5.40 6.54
CA ARG A 78 -12.47 4.41 6.60
C ARG A 78 -12.77 4.03 8.04
N ILE A 79 -14.02 3.61 8.29
CA ILE A 79 -14.43 3.02 9.54
C ILE A 79 -13.90 1.57 9.60
N PRO A 80 -13.43 1.10 10.75
CA PRO A 80 -13.04 -0.30 10.91
C PRO A 80 -14.18 -1.23 10.53
N PRO A 81 -13.92 -2.35 9.87
CA PRO A 81 -14.95 -3.33 9.55
C PRO A 81 -15.47 -3.99 10.83
N GLU A 82 -16.77 -4.11 10.98
CA GLU A 82 -17.41 -4.78 12.14
C GLU A 82 -17.05 -6.26 12.22
N VAL A 83 -16.94 -6.92 11.06
CA VAL A 83 -16.55 -8.33 10.95
C VAL A 83 -15.25 -8.43 10.17
N ASN A 84 -14.27 -9.11 10.77
CA ASN A 84 -12.97 -9.36 10.16
C ASN A 84 -12.63 -10.85 10.35
N SER A 85 -12.75 -11.61 9.27
CA SER A 85 -12.52 -13.06 9.27
C SER A 85 -11.04 -13.40 9.25
N SER A 86 -10.66 -14.48 9.91
CA SER A 86 -9.34 -15.09 9.76
C SER A 86 -9.19 -15.68 8.35
N ILE A 87 -7.95 -15.75 7.89
CA ILE A 87 -7.58 -16.37 6.62
C ILE A 87 -6.74 -17.61 6.93
N LYS A 88 -7.10 -18.72 6.29
CA LYS A 88 -6.30 -19.93 6.27
C LYS A 88 -5.79 -20.21 4.86
N MET A 89 -4.54 -20.63 4.77
CA MET A 89 -3.92 -21.04 3.52
C MET A 89 -3.18 -22.35 3.73
N ASP A 90 -3.27 -23.22 2.73
CA ASP A 90 -2.54 -24.47 2.71
C ASP A 90 -1.47 -24.44 1.62
N VAL A 91 -0.27 -24.88 1.98
CA VAL A 91 0.83 -25.15 1.05
C VAL A 91 1.17 -26.60 1.18
N GLY A 92 1.02 -27.36 0.11
CA GLY A 92 1.23 -28.81 0.18
C GLY A 92 1.75 -29.41 -1.11
N ILE A 93 2.44 -30.54 -0.94
CA ILE A 93 2.81 -31.49 -1.99
C ILE A 93 2.40 -32.83 -1.44
N GLU A 94 1.72 -33.59 -2.28
CA GLU A 94 1.29 -34.95 -1.92
C GLU A 94 2.43 -35.73 -1.27
N ASP A 95 2.15 -36.29 -0.12
CA ASP A 95 3.04 -37.16 0.69
C ASP A 95 4.38 -36.54 1.16
N CYS A 96 4.69 -35.29 0.83
CA CYS A 96 6.00 -34.69 1.14
C CYS A 96 5.93 -33.48 2.07
N LEU A 97 4.96 -32.58 1.86
CA LEU A 97 4.85 -31.34 2.60
C LEU A 97 3.39 -30.96 2.79
N HIS A 98 3.00 -30.61 4.02
CA HIS A 98 1.71 -29.97 4.31
C HIS A 98 1.90 -28.94 5.40
N ILE A 99 1.67 -27.69 5.05
CA ILE A 99 1.81 -26.54 5.92
C ILE A 99 0.50 -25.75 5.87
N GLU A 100 -0.08 -25.47 7.01
CA GLU A 100 -1.18 -24.54 7.15
C GLU A 100 -0.65 -23.19 7.65
N PHE A 101 -1.16 -22.12 7.07
CA PHE A 101 -0.85 -20.76 7.47
C PHE A 101 -2.14 -20.01 7.80
N GLU A 102 -2.27 -19.58 9.05
CA GLU A 102 -3.46 -18.90 9.56
C GLU A 102 -3.11 -17.46 9.96
N TYR A 103 -3.94 -16.50 9.50
CA TYR A 103 -3.90 -15.11 9.94
C TYR A 103 -5.16 -14.74 10.70
N SER A 104 -4.99 -13.85 11.68
CA SER A 104 -6.09 -13.40 12.52
C SER A 104 -7.14 -12.57 11.79
N LYS A 105 -6.78 -11.89 10.70
CA LYS A 105 -7.66 -10.96 9.99
C LYS A 105 -7.42 -11.00 8.47
N SER A 106 -8.41 -10.58 7.69
CA SER A 106 -8.30 -10.34 6.24
C SER A 106 -8.14 -8.85 5.88
N LYS A 107 -8.50 -7.96 6.81
CA LYS A 107 -8.45 -6.51 6.62
C LYS A 107 -7.63 -5.88 7.75
N TYR A 108 -6.65 -5.06 7.38
CA TYR A 108 -5.70 -4.45 8.31
C TYR A 108 -5.64 -2.95 8.11
N HIS A 109 -5.52 -2.23 9.22
CA HIS A 109 -5.13 -0.84 9.21
C HIS A 109 -3.65 -0.69 8.82
N LEU A 110 -3.27 0.42 8.16
CA LEU A 110 -1.89 0.64 7.69
C LEU A 110 -0.81 0.60 8.78
N LYS A 111 -1.19 0.78 10.04
CA LYS A 111 -0.27 0.71 11.21
C LYS A 111 -0.55 -0.52 12.10
N ASP A 112 -1.35 -1.47 11.62
CA ASP A 112 -1.73 -2.68 12.35
C ASP A 112 -0.56 -3.68 12.38
N VAL A 113 -0.77 -4.77 13.09
CA VAL A 113 0.14 -5.91 13.16
C VAL A 113 -0.57 -7.12 12.57
N ILE A 114 0.05 -7.75 11.58
CA ILE A 114 -0.40 -9.06 11.11
C ILE A 114 0.09 -10.10 12.09
N VAL A 115 -0.86 -10.77 12.75
CA VAL A 115 -0.60 -11.88 13.65
C VAL A 115 -1.07 -13.15 12.99
N GLY A 116 -0.22 -14.16 12.98
CA GLY A 116 -0.51 -15.45 12.36
C GLY A 116 0.28 -16.57 12.96
N ARG A 117 0.04 -17.78 12.46
CA ARG A 117 0.77 -18.99 12.81
C ARG A 117 0.98 -19.85 11.58
N ILE A 118 2.15 -20.49 11.51
CA ILE A 118 2.46 -21.48 10.49
C ILE A 118 2.52 -22.83 11.21
N TYR A 119 1.72 -23.78 10.75
CA TYR A 119 1.64 -25.15 11.27
C TYR A 119 2.29 -26.10 10.28
N PHE A 120 3.28 -26.86 10.71
CA PHE A 120 3.94 -27.88 9.91
C PHE A 120 3.32 -29.25 10.18
N LEU A 121 2.29 -29.61 9.40
CA LEU A 121 1.52 -30.84 9.60
C LEU A 121 2.25 -32.07 9.04
N LEU A 122 2.91 -31.92 7.91
CA LEU A 122 3.74 -32.94 7.29
C LEU A 122 4.99 -32.29 6.71
N VAL A 123 6.16 -32.76 7.10
CA VAL A 123 7.46 -32.31 6.58
C VAL A 123 8.35 -33.52 6.35
N ARG A 124 8.51 -33.92 5.08
CA ARG A 124 9.42 -34.97 4.64
C ARG A 124 10.53 -34.42 3.76
N LEU A 125 10.48 -33.13 3.43
CA LEU A 125 11.56 -32.44 2.74
C LEU A 125 12.30 -31.55 3.74
N LYS A 126 13.56 -31.29 3.47
CA LYS A 126 14.34 -30.31 4.21
C LYS A 126 14.10 -28.92 3.63
N ILE A 127 13.44 -28.07 4.41
CA ILE A 127 13.22 -26.67 4.08
C ILE A 127 14.49 -25.90 4.44
N LYS A 128 15.10 -25.30 3.44
CA LYS A 128 16.31 -24.49 3.60
C LYS A 128 15.97 -23.05 3.99
N HIS A 129 14.88 -22.53 3.43
CA HIS A 129 14.55 -21.14 3.54
C HIS A 129 13.03 -20.93 3.46
N MET A 130 12.53 -20.02 4.28
CA MET A 130 11.13 -19.60 4.25
C MET A 130 11.06 -18.08 4.23
N GLU A 131 10.24 -17.55 3.37
CA GLU A 131 10.05 -16.12 3.17
C GLU A 131 8.57 -15.76 3.32
N LEU A 132 8.29 -14.74 4.11
CA LEU A 132 6.99 -14.10 4.19
C LEU A 132 7.11 -12.69 3.63
N SER A 133 6.30 -12.35 2.64
CA SER A 133 6.38 -11.05 1.98
C SER A 133 5.01 -10.41 1.76
N ILE A 134 4.98 -9.08 1.68
CA ILE A 134 3.83 -8.31 1.24
C ILE A 134 4.10 -7.80 -0.17
N ILE A 135 3.24 -8.20 -1.08
CA ILE A 135 3.32 -7.83 -2.50
C ILE A 135 2.19 -6.86 -2.80
N ARG A 136 2.53 -5.69 -3.35
CA ARG A 136 1.59 -4.77 -3.97
C ARG A 136 1.46 -5.11 -5.45
N ARG A 137 0.25 -5.31 -5.92
CA ARG A 137 -0.06 -5.46 -7.35
C ARG A 137 -0.83 -4.24 -7.82
N GLU A 138 -0.26 -3.52 -8.76
CA GLU A 138 -0.88 -2.42 -9.47
C GLU A 138 -1.42 -2.91 -10.80
N THR A 139 -2.70 -2.65 -11.06
CA THR A 139 -3.38 -3.01 -12.29
C THR A 139 -3.84 -1.74 -12.97
N THR A 140 -3.45 -1.52 -14.22
CA THR A 140 -3.80 -0.34 -15.00
C THR A 140 -4.51 -0.72 -16.29
N GLY A 141 -5.36 0.19 -16.80
CA GLY A 141 -6.12 -0.04 -18.02
C GLY A 141 -7.41 -0.83 -17.81
N VAL A 142 -8.12 -1.06 -18.89
CA VAL A 142 -9.38 -1.80 -18.94
C VAL A 142 -9.20 -3.01 -19.87
N ALA A 143 -9.81 -4.13 -19.51
CA ALA A 143 -9.78 -5.32 -20.37
C ALA A 143 -10.24 -4.99 -21.80
N PRO A 144 -9.57 -5.52 -22.85
CA PRO A 144 -8.52 -6.52 -22.82
C PRO A 144 -7.11 -5.97 -22.58
N ASN A 145 -6.90 -4.65 -22.64
CA ASN A 145 -5.58 -4.01 -22.53
C ASN A 145 -5.23 -3.67 -21.06
N GLN A 146 -5.31 -4.67 -20.20
CA GLN A 146 -4.98 -4.53 -18.79
C GLN A 146 -3.52 -4.89 -18.55
N TYR A 147 -2.80 -4.01 -17.87
CA TYR A 147 -1.41 -4.20 -17.47
C TYR A 147 -1.30 -4.39 -15.95
N ASN A 148 -0.58 -5.42 -15.55
CA ASN A 148 -0.37 -5.74 -14.13
C ASN A 148 1.11 -5.66 -13.79
N GLU A 149 1.45 -4.94 -12.75
CA GLU A 149 2.79 -4.89 -12.20
C GLU A 149 2.77 -5.20 -10.72
N SER A 150 3.79 -5.92 -10.25
CA SER A 150 3.87 -6.36 -8.85
C SER A 150 5.20 -5.93 -8.26
N GLU A 151 5.14 -5.40 -7.05
CA GLU A 151 6.29 -4.97 -6.27
C GLU A 151 6.25 -5.62 -4.89
N THR A 152 7.38 -6.16 -4.45
CA THR A 152 7.52 -6.66 -3.08
C THR A 152 7.90 -5.48 -2.18
N LEU A 153 7.00 -5.08 -1.30
CA LEU A 153 7.20 -3.95 -0.39
C LEU A 153 7.89 -4.36 0.91
N VAL A 154 7.62 -5.57 1.36
CA VAL A 154 8.10 -6.10 2.62
C VAL A 154 8.52 -7.53 2.39
N ARG A 155 9.70 -7.90 2.89
CA ARG A 155 10.21 -9.26 2.84
C ARG A 155 10.81 -9.64 4.19
N PHE A 156 10.38 -10.77 4.72
CA PHE A 156 10.94 -11.39 5.91
C PHE A 156 11.55 -12.72 5.51
N GLU A 157 12.84 -12.84 5.70
CA GLU A 157 13.55 -14.08 5.45
C GLU A 157 13.67 -14.88 6.75
N VAL A 158 13.42 -16.16 6.62
CA VAL A 158 13.58 -17.15 7.67
C VAL A 158 14.71 -18.06 7.23
N SER A 159 15.93 -17.81 7.67
CA SER A 159 17.10 -18.59 7.27
C SER A 159 17.80 -19.22 8.47
N ASN A 160 18.39 -20.39 8.23
CA ASN A 160 19.19 -21.14 9.21
C ASN A 160 20.60 -20.58 9.44
N THR A 161 20.95 -19.45 8.84
CA THR A 161 22.28 -18.87 8.93
C THR A 161 22.27 -17.65 9.83
N PHE A 162 22.97 -17.75 10.95
CA PHE A 162 23.26 -16.62 11.84
C PHE A 162 24.15 -15.63 11.12
N ILE A 163 23.57 -14.58 10.54
CA ILE A 163 24.34 -13.42 10.13
C ILE A 163 24.28 -12.43 11.30
N PRO A 164 25.38 -12.21 12.03
CA PRO A 164 25.39 -11.18 13.07
C PRO A 164 25.09 -9.85 12.40
N CYS A 165 24.06 -9.18 12.90
CA CYS A 165 23.71 -7.83 12.49
C CYS A 165 24.84 -6.88 12.90
N LEU A 166 25.86 -6.75 12.06
CA LEU A 166 26.93 -5.79 12.22
C LEU A 166 26.33 -4.40 12.04
N SER A 167 26.51 -3.59 13.07
CA SER A 167 26.18 -2.19 13.21
C SER A 167 26.14 -1.42 11.88
N LEU A 168 24.94 -0.95 11.51
CA LEU A 168 24.73 -0.02 10.41
C LEU A 168 25.45 1.31 10.71
N PRO A 169 26.28 1.82 9.81
CA PRO A 169 26.81 3.17 9.92
C PRO A 169 25.70 4.21 9.71
N SER A 170 25.69 5.24 10.53
CA SER A 170 24.67 6.27 10.70
C SER A 170 24.51 7.27 9.54
N HIS A 171 24.87 6.94 8.31
CA HIS A 171 24.73 7.83 7.15
C HIS A 171 24.34 7.06 5.88
N ILE A 172 23.05 6.73 5.74
CA ILE A 172 22.48 6.50 4.41
C ILE A 172 21.02 6.98 4.43
N SER A 173 20.84 8.23 4.04
CA SER A 173 19.57 8.77 3.54
C SER A 173 19.48 8.43 2.06
N THR A 174 18.72 7.44 1.67
CA THR A 174 18.10 7.32 0.34
C THR A 174 17.32 6.00 0.30
N VAL A 175 16.05 6.09 -0.01
CA VAL A 175 15.07 5.07 -0.38
C VAL A 175 15.67 3.69 -0.63
N THR A 176 15.90 2.94 0.42
CA THR A 176 16.31 1.54 0.32
C THR A 176 15.25 0.73 1.04
N ASN A 177 14.63 -0.21 0.32
CA ASN A 177 13.76 -1.21 0.90
C ASN A 177 14.43 -1.81 2.13
N ILE A 178 13.95 -1.46 3.32
CA ILE A 178 14.50 -1.96 4.58
C ILE A 178 14.08 -3.43 4.67
N TYR A 179 14.99 -4.32 4.31
CA TYR A 179 14.85 -5.74 4.58
C TYR A 179 15.09 -5.95 6.08
N LEU A 180 14.00 -6.00 6.85
CA LEU A 180 14.08 -6.43 8.23
C LEU A 180 14.21 -7.96 8.24
N CYS A 181 15.43 -8.45 8.35
CA CYS A 181 15.70 -9.89 8.52
C CYS A 181 15.29 -10.29 9.95
N LEU A 182 14.07 -10.77 10.12
CA LEU A 182 13.61 -11.37 11.36
C LEU A 182 13.82 -12.88 11.25
N GLN A 183 14.82 -13.41 11.96
CA GLN A 183 15.02 -14.84 12.06
C GLN A 183 13.88 -15.44 12.88
N ILE A 184 13.00 -16.21 12.24
CA ILE A 184 11.83 -16.83 12.86
C ILE A 184 12.12 -18.30 13.20
N MET A 185 13.15 -18.90 12.60
CA MET A 185 13.40 -20.32 12.66
C MET A 185 14.89 -20.65 12.76
N ASP A 186 15.24 -21.57 13.65
CA ASP A 186 16.57 -22.15 13.76
C ASP A 186 16.48 -23.62 13.29
N GLY A 187 17.02 -23.89 12.11
CA GLY A 187 16.98 -25.24 11.51
C GLY A 187 15.77 -25.50 10.62
N SER A 188 15.71 -26.73 10.06
CA SER A 188 14.56 -27.19 9.28
C SER A 188 13.39 -27.52 10.22
N PRO A 189 12.17 -27.03 9.97
CA PRO A 189 11.03 -27.28 10.84
C PRO A 189 10.70 -28.77 10.90
N SER A 190 10.29 -29.23 12.06
CA SER A 190 9.83 -30.58 12.26
C SER A 190 8.31 -30.70 12.18
N ARG A 191 7.85 -31.93 11.94
CA ARG A 191 6.42 -32.23 11.95
C ARG A 191 5.80 -31.88 13.31
N GLY A 192 4.68 -31.17 13.30
CA GLY A 192 3.97 -30.69 14.48
C GLY A 192 4.47 -29.36 15.04
N GLU A 193 5.52 -28.81 14.47
CA GLU A 193 6.03 -27.50 14.87
C GLU A 193 5.07 -26.38 14.46
N THR A 194 5.01 -25.34 15.29
CA THR A 194 4.19 -24.14 15.05
C THR A 194 5.03 -22.90 15.21
N ILE A 195 5.12 -22.10 14.17
CA ILE A 195 5.87 -20.84 14.18
C ILE A 195 4.90 -19.66 14.26
N PRO A 196 4.96 -18.84 15.34
CA PRO A 196 4.18 -17.63 15.42
C PRO A 196 4.74 -16.55 14.49
N ILE A 197 3.85 -15.78 13.86
CA ILE A 197 4.21 -14.66 13.01
C ILE A 197 3.68 -13.37 13.59
N ARG A 198 4.52 -12.35 13.53
CA ARG A 198 4.21 -11.00 13.94
C ARG A 198 4.84 -10.00 12.99
N LEU A 199 4.02 -9.37 12.13
CA LEU A 199 4.47 -8.45 11.11
C LEU A 199 3.86 -7.07 11.32
N PHE A 200 4.69 -6.11 11.69
CA PHE A 200 4.29 -4.72 11.92
C PHE A 200 4.20 -3.96 10.60
N LEU A 201 3.00 -3.46 10.26
CA LEU A 201 2.78 -2.73 9.01
C LEU A 201 3.24 -1.27 9.08
N GLY A 202 3.21 -0.66 10.26
CA GLY A 202 3.47 0.77 10.46
C GLY A 202 4.88 1.26 10.13
N GLY A 203 5.83 0.35 9.90
CA GLY A 203 7.21 0.69 9.50
C GLY A 203 7.42 0.83 7.99
N PHE A 204 6.39 0.59 7.18
CA PHE A 204 6.48 0.57 5.72
C PHE A 204 5.61 1.63 5.09
N ASP A 205 6.04 2.12 3.92
CA ASP A 205 5.26 3.09 3.13
C ASP A 205 4.15 2.35 2.35
N LEU A 206 3.11 1.99 3.09
CA LEU A 206 1.95 1.28 2.56
C LEU A 206 0.82 2.26 2.25
N THR A 207 0.11 1.99 1.16
CA THR A 207 -1.10 2.71 0.79
C THR A 207 -2.34 1.85 1.00
N PRO A 208 -3.53 2.42 1.15
CA PRO A 208 -4.76 1.64 1.16
C PRO A 208 -4.94 0.83 -0.12
N THR A 209 -5.75 -0.21 -0.02
CA THR A 209 -6.22 -0.98 -1.19
C THR A 209 -7.20 -0.14 -1.99
N PHE A 210 -6.90 0.08 -3.27
CA PHE A 210 -7.75 0.81 -4.20
C PHE A 210 -8.40 -0.16 -5.19
N ARG A 211 -9.71 -0.07 -5.33
CA ARG A 211 -10.46 -0.90 -6.29
C ARG A 211 -11.08 0.01 -7.35
N GLU A 212 -10.73 -0.22 -8.61
CA GLU A 212 -11.30 0.44 -9.79
C GLU A 212 -11.40 1.97 -9.68
N VAL A 213 -10.32 2.61 -9.23
CA VAL A 213 -10.28 4.07 -9.09
C VAL A 213 -10.48 4.71 -10.47
N ASN A 214 -11.57 5.47 -10.59
CA ASN A 214 -11.99 6.11 -11.84
C ASN A 214 -12.01 5.14 -13.05
N LYS A 215 -12.23 3.84 -12.84
CA LYS A 215 -12.13 2.77 -13.84
C LYS A 215 -10.79 2.73 -14.58
N LYS A 216 -9.72 3.24 -13.98
CA LYS A 216 -8.39 3.36 -14.59
C LYS A 216 -7.35 2.47 -13.95
N TYR A 217 -7.38 2.33 -12.63
CA TYR A 217 -6.41 1.50 -11.93
C TYR A 217 -6.97 0.89 -10.65
N SER A 218 -6.31 -0.16 -10.20
CA SER A 218 -6.55 -0.82 -8.91
C SER A 218 -5.22 -1.16 -8.26
N THR A 219 -5.17 -1.12 -6.93
CA THR A 219 -4.06 -1.67 -6.15
C THR A 219 -4.57 -2.73 -5.22
N ARG A 220 -3.90 -3.88 -5.20
CA ARG A 220 -4.22 -4.99 -4.30
C ARG A 220 -2.96 -5.43 -3.56
N TYR A 221 -3.14 -5.91 -2.36
CA TYR A 221 -2.07 -6.42 -1.53
C TYR A 221 -2.23 -7.91 -1.31
N TYR A 222 -1.11 -8.61 -1.36
CA TYR A 222 -1.05 -10.05 -1.14
C TYR A 222 -0.02 -10.35 -0.08
N LEU A 223 -0.39 -11.17 0.86
CA LEU A 223 0.54 -11.81 1.76
C LEU A 223 1.01 -13.10 1.09
N SER A 224 2.30 -13.23 0.88
CA SER A 224 2.93 -14.31 0.11
C SER A 224 3.87 -15.09 1.02
N LEU A 225 3.62 -16.40 1.18
CA LEU A 225 4.51 -17.34 1.83
C LEU A 225 5.25 -18.11 0.74
N VAL A 226 6.56 -18.13 0.79
CA VAL A 226 7.44 -18.89 -0.10
C VAL A 226 8.33 -19.79 0.73
N LEU A 227 8.43 -21.05 0.33
CA LEU A 227 9.34 -22.04 0.91
C LEU A 227 10.31 -22.49 -0.17
N ILE A 228 11.55 -22.68 0.22
CA ILE A 228 12.62 -23.17 -0.66
C ILE A 228 13.25 -24.38 0.02
N ASP A 229 13.29 -25.52 -0.68
CA ASP A 229 13.94 -26.74 -0.22
C ASP A 229 15.45 -26.76 -0.52
N GLU A 230 16.14 -27.84 -0.11
CA GLU A 230 17.58 -28.03 -0.39
C GLU A 230 17.89 -28.12 -1.89
N ASP A 231 16.93 -28.60 -2.70
CA ASP A 231 17.05 -28.70 -4.17
C ASP A 231 16.72 -27.38 -4.89
N ALA A 232 16.54 -26.27 -4.15
CA ALA A 232 16.15 -24.96 -4.65
C ALA A 232 14.77 -24.89 -5.34
N ARG A 233 13.90 -25.86 -5.09
CA ARG A 233 12.51 -25.81 -5.54
C ARG A 233 11.73 -24.83 -4.67
N ARG A 234 10.81 -24.07 -5.30
CA ARG A 234 10.02 -23.05 -4.65
C ARG A 234 8.56 -23.47 -4.55
N TYR A 235 8.01 -23.38 -3.36
CA TYR A 235 6.60 -23.61 -3.05
C TYR A 235 6.03 -22.31 -2.52
N PHE A 236 4.96 -21.81 -3.10
CA PHE A 236 4.41 -20.52 -2.70
C PHE A 236 2.90 -20.52 -2.65
N LYS A 237 2.37 -19.70 -1.76
CA LYS A 237 0.94 -19.40 -1.65
C LYS A 237 0.77 -17.91 -1.39
N GLN A 238 -0.24 -17.34 -2.04
CA GLN A 238 -0.61 -15.94 -1.86
C GLN A 238 -2.06 -15.81 -1.44
N SER A 239 -2.34 -14.91 -0.51
CA SER A 239 -3.69 -14.53 -0.10
C SER A 239 -3.84 -13.03 -0.15
N GLU A 240 -4.96 -12.57 -0.71
CA GLU A 240 -5.28 -11.13 -0.74
C GLU A 240 -5.60 -10.64 0.66
N ILE A 241 -4.99 -9.51 1.03
CA ILE A 241 -5.31 -8.74 2.22
C ILE A 241 -5.78 -7.35 1.81
N VAL A 242 -6.68 -6.77 2.60
CA VAL A 242 -7.18 -5.43 2.36
C VAL A 242 -6.55 -4.48 3.37
N LEU A 243 -5.88 -3.45 2.87
CA LEU A 243 -5.32 -2.38 3.68
C LEU A 243 -6.24 -1.16 3.65
N PHE A 244 -6.42 -0.52 4.80
CA PHE A 244 -7.22 0.69 4.92
C PHE A 244 -6.60 1.70 5.89
N ARG A 245 -7.02 2.97 5.79
CA ARG A 245 -6.56 4.06 6.65
C ARG A 245 -7.66 4.44 7.63
N LEU A 246 -7.35 4.43 8.92
CA LEU A 246 -8.23 4.96 9.97
C LEU A 246 -8.04 6.47 10.12
N ALA A 247 -9.11 7.15 10.51
CA ALA A 247 -9.03 8.54 10.92
C ALA A 247 -8.13 8.67 12.17
N PRO A 248 -7.38 9.76 12.31
CA PRO A 248 -6.72 10.10 13.56
C PRO A 248 -7.76 10.23 14.70
N GLU A 249 -7.35 9.90 15.92
CA GLU A 249 -8.21 10.08 17.10
C GLU A 249 -8.71 11.53 17.20
N GLY A 250 -10.03 11.68 17.42
CA GLY A 250 -10.67 12.98 17.52
C GLY A 250 -11.12 13.64 16.21
N MET A 251 -10.93 12.97 15.06
CA MET A 251 -11.43 13.48 13.78
C MET A 251 -12.84 12.94 13.53
N PRO A 252 -13.89 13.82 13.44
CA PRO A 252 -15.24 13.36 13.14
C PRO A 252 -15.31 12.77 11.73
N LEU A 253 -15.77 11.54 11.60
CA LEU A 253 -16.03 10.92 10.31
C LEU A 253 -17.32 11.48 9.72
N ALA A 254 -17.37 11.67 8.41
CA ALA A 254 -18.49 12.32 7.70
C ALA A 254 -19.88 11.71 7.97
N GLN A 255 -19.97 10.49 8.47
CA GLN A 255 -21.24 9.87 8.87
C GLN A 255 -21.83 10.44 10.17
N GLU A 256 -21.04 11.00 11.07
CA GLU A 256 -21.54 11.66 12.29
C GLU A 256 -22.11 13.04 11.99
N GLN A 257 -21.59 13.73 10.97
CA GLN A 257 -22.12 15.02 10.54
C GLN A 257 -23.54 14.90 9.96
N ASN A 258 -23.84 13.83 9.24
CA ASN A 258 -25.19 13.60 8.69
C ASN A 258 -26.22 13.20 9.77
N LYS A 259 -25.80 12.63 10.91
CA LYS A 259 -26.69 12.35 12.04
C LYS A 259 -27.05 13.59 12.84
N GLN A 260 -26.16 14.56 12.94
CA GLN A 260 -26.42 15.83 13.63
C GLN A 260 -27.34 16.78 12.85
N ILE A 261 -27.36 16.69 11.51
CA ILE A 261 -28.25 17.50 10.65
C ILE A 261 -29.67 16.92 10.62
N ALA A 262 -29.85 15.63 10.91
CA ALA A 262 -31.16 14.97 10.93
C ALA A 262 -31.91 15.10 12.28
N VAL A 263 -31.31 15.71 13.30
CA VAL A 263 -31.89 15.86 14.67
C VAL A 263 -32.09 17.33 15.05
N SER A 264 -31.83 18.29 14.14
CA SER A 264 -32.07 19.74 14.38
C SER A 264 -33.28 20.26 13.59
#